data_07e897db815fae68b62ee95e8b7a565d
#
_entry.id   07e897db815fae68b62ee95e8b7a565d
#
_cell.length_a   1.000
_cell.length_b   1.000
_cell.length_c   1.000
_cell.angle_alpha   90.00
_cell.angle_beta   90.00
_cell.angle_gamma   90.00
#
_symmetry.space_group_name_H-M   'P 1'
#
loop_
_entity.id
_entity.type
_entity.pdbx_description
1 polymer ?
#
loop_
_entity_poly.entity_id
_entity_poly.type
_entity_poly.pdbx_seq_one_letter_code
_entity_poly.pdbx_strand_id
1 'polypeptide(L)'
;MDPSLKNIRLSETETSNYEERTRCNVQDSDGTVIFSLTAELTGGTLLTKYFAIKANKPLLHVKSGHPDLRCRLKEFVRNNKINTLNVAGPRASEDPNIYQFVFKVLDAAFG
;
A
#
# COMPACT_ATOMS: atom_id res chain seq x y z
N MET A 1 -12.53 -4.03 12.61
CA MET A 1 -11.40 -3.11 12.34
C MET A 1 -10.31 -3.31 13.38
N ASP A 2 -9.06 -3.29 12.96
CA ASP A 2 -7.93 -3.36 13.88
C ASP A 2 -7.88 -2.05 14.69
N PRO A 3 -7.85 -2.10 16.04
CA PRO A 3 -7.90 -0.87 16.85
C PRO A 3 -6.68 0.03 16.71
N SER A 4 -5.56 -0.48 16.20
CA SER A 4 -4.38 0.35 15.99
C SER A 4 -4.45 1.18 14.73
N LEU A 5 -5.21 0.73 13.74
CA LEU A 5 -5.29 1.42 12.45
C LEU A 5 -6.33 2.53 12.51
N LYS A 6 -5.92 3.77 12.29
CA LYS A 6 -6.79 4.94 12.33
C LYS A 6 -7.01 5.58 10.97
N ASN A 7 -6.02 5.52 10.09
CA ASN A 7 -6.07 6.20 8.81
C ASN A 7 -5.49 5.33 7.70
N ILE A 8 -6.12 5.40 6.52
CA ILE A 8 -5.61 4.79 5.30
C ILE A 8 -5.46 5.90 4.28
N ARG A 9 -4.25 6.03 3.71
CA ARG A 9 -3.97 6.98 2.64
C ARG A 9 -3.80 6.22 1.33
N LEU A 10 -4.51 6.66 0.29
CA LEU A 10 -4.38 6.10 -1.04
C LEU A 10 -3.44 6.99 -1.85
N SER A 11 -2.38 6.42 -2.38
CA SER A 11 -1.42 7.14 -3.20
C SER A 11 -1.81 7.02 -4.67
N GLU A 12 -2.16 8.15 -5.28
CA GLU A 12 -2.41 8.25 -6.71
C GLU A 12 -1.21 8.90 -7.37
N THR A 13 -0.80 8.35 -8.52
CA THR A 13 0.46 8.71 -9.17
C THR A 13 0.27 9.46 -10.49
N GLU A 14 -0.89 10.10 -10.71
CA GLU A 14 -1.22 10.69 -12.00
C GLU A 14 -1.04 12.21 -12.09
N THR A 15 -0.38 12.84 -11.12
CA THR A 15 -0.14 14.27 -11.15
C THR A 15 1.31 14.58 -11.48
N SER A 16 1.58 15.81 -11.93
CA SER A 16 2.92 16.25 -12.30
C SER A 16 3.92 16.19 -11.14
N ASN A 17 3.43 16.17 -9.90
CA ASN A 17 4.28 16.12 -8.71
C ASN A 17 4.17 14.79 -7.99
N TYR A 18 3.88 13.69 -8.71
CA TYR A 18 3.62 12.42 -8.06
C TYR A 18 4.80 11.89 -7.26
N GLU A 19 6.03 12.17 -7.70
CA GLU A 19 7.23 11.73 -7.00
C GLU A 19 7.32 12.34 -5.60
N GLU A 20 7.14 13.65 -5.50
CA GLU A 20 7.15 14.35 -4.22
C GLU A 20 5.98 13.92 -3.34
N ARG A 21 4.79 13.78 -3.93
CA ARG A 21 3.61 13.33 -3.18
C ARG A 21 3.78 11.91 -2.67
N THR A 22 4.37 11.03 -3.48
CA THR A 22 4.66 9.66 -3.07
C THR A 22 5.61 9.66 -1.88
N ARG A 23 6.66 10.45 -1.94
CA ARG A 23 7.62 10.58 -0.83
C ARG A 23 6.93 11.10 0.43
N CYS A 24 6.10 12.13 0.31
CA CYS A 24 5.38 12.70 1.45
C CYS A 24 4.40 11.69 2.05
N ASN A 25 3.66 10.96 1.21
CA ASN A 25 2.73 9.96 1.70
C ASN A 25 3.43 8.86 2.48
N VAL A 26 4.61 8.44 2.03
CA VAL A 26 5.41 7.45 2.75
C VAL A 26 5.89 8.02 4.07
N GLN A 27 6.44 9.25 4.05
CA GLN A 27 6.97 9.88 5.26
C GLN A 27 5.91 10.18 6.30
N ASP A 28 4.70 10.55 5.86
CA ASP A 28 3.60 10.90 6.76
C ASP A 28 2.82 9.69 7.27
N SER A 29 3.16 8.50 6.81
CA SER A 29 2.52 7.26 7.21
C SER A 29 3.43 6.46 8.13
N ASP A 30 2.85 5.52 8.87
CA ASP A 30 3.61 4.64 9.75
C ASP A 30 4.12 3.40 9.04
N GLY A 31 3.50 3.05 7.91
CA GLY A 31 3.89 1.93 7.08
C GLY A 31 3.21 1.99 5.74
N THR A 32 3.72 1.23 4.78
CA THR A 32 3.20 1.22 3.40
C THR A 32 2.91 -0.22 2.97
N VAL A 33 1.76 -0.41 2.32
CA VAL A 33 1.44 -1.66 1.63
C VAL A 33 1.32 -1.36 0.14
N ILE A 34 1.98 -2.19 -0.67
CA ILE A 34 1.91 -2.09 -2.14
C ILE A 34 1.10 -3.26 -2.65
N PHE A 35 0.00 -2.95 -3.36
CA PHE A 35 -0.82 -3.96 -4.02
C PHE A 35 -0.42 -4.07 -5.48
N SER A 36 -0.33 -5.30 -5.98
CA SER A 36 -0.06 -5.52 -7.39
C SER A 36 -0.73 -6.81 -7.87
N LEU A 37 -0.95 -6.90 -9.18
CA LEU A 37 -1.46 -8.11 -9.81
C LEU A 37 -0.32 -9.02 -10.28
N THR A 38 0.90 -8.48 -10.34
CA THR A 38 2.11 -9.21 -10.76
C THR A 38 3.20 -9.09 -9.69
N ALA A 39 4.21 -9.97 -9.80
CA ALA A 39 5.33 -9.96 -8.86
C ALA A 39 6.26 -8.76 -9.07
N GLU A 40 6.32 -8.21 -10.28
CA GLU A 40 7.21 -7.10 -10.58
C GLU A 40 6.56 -5.77 -10.25
N LEU A 41 7.33 -4.91 -9.60
CA LEU A 41 6.92 -3.53 -9.33
C LEU A 41 7.56 -2.62 -10.37
N THR A 42 6.75 -1.73 -10.93
CA THR A 42 7.22 -0.78 -11.95
C THR A 42 6.67 0.61 -11.66
N GLY A 43 7.27 1.63 -12.26
CA GLY A 43 6.78 2.98 -12.19
C GLY A 43 6.61 3.48 -10.76
N GLY A 44 5.43 3.99 -10.45
CA GLY A 44 5.13 4.59 -9.14
C GLY A 44 5.21 3.62 -7.97
N THR A 45 4.88 2.34 -8.18
CA THR A 45 4.96 1.34 -7.11
C THR A 45 6.41 1.02 -6.76
N LEU A 46 7.30 0.97 -7.75
CA LEU A 46 8.72 0.79 -7.49
C LEU A 46 9.30 2.00 -6.77
N LEU A 47 8.88 3.19 -7.14
CA LEU A 47 9.30 4.43 -6.47
C LEU A 47 8.82 4.46 -5.02
N THR A 48 7.57 4.01 -4.77
CA THR A 48 7.03 3.91 -3.41
C THR A 48 7.88 2.97 -2.55
N LYS A 49 8.27 1.82 -3.10
CA LYS A 49 9.15 0.87 -2.42
C LYS A 49 10.48 1.54 -2.05
N TYR A 50 11.07 2.25 -3.00
CA TYR A 50 12.34 2.95 -2.77
C TYR A 50 12.24 3.94 -1.61
N PHE A 51 11.19 4.77 -1.59
CA PHE A 51 11.01 5.74 -0.52
C PHE A 51 10.75 5.11 0.84
N ALA A 52 10.00 4.00 0.87
CA ALA A 52 9.73 3.30 2.12
C ALA A 52 11.02 2.73 2.72
N ILE A 53 11.85 2.11 1.88
CA ILE A 53 13.14 1.57 2.31
C ILE A 53 14.06 2.69 2.78
N LYS A 54 14.12 3.78 2.02
CA LYS A 54 14.97 4.93 2.36
C LYS A 54 14.54 5.60 3.65
N ALA A 55 13.24 5.67 3.90
CA ALA A 55 12.69 6.23 5.15
C ALA A 55 12.79 5.26 6.32
N ASN A 56 13.23 4.04 6.10
CA ASN A 56 13.34 2.98 7.11
C ASN A 56 11.99 2.69 7.76
N LYS A 57 10.93 2.66 6.96
CA LYS A 57 9.58 2.37 7.43
C LYS A 57 9.11 0.99 6.97
N PRO A 58 8.19 0.34 7.73
CA PRO A 58 7.66 -0.97 7.35
C PRO A 58 7.03 -0.96 5.96
N LEU A 59 7.27 -2.01 5.20
CA LEU A 59 6.76 -2.18 3.84
C LEU A 59 6.25 -3.61 3.65
N LEU A 60 5.05 -3.74 3.10
CA LEU A 60 4.48 -5.03 2.72
C LEU A 60 4.06 -4.98 1.25
N HIS A 61 4.45 -5.98 0.49
CA HIS A 61 3.98 -6.15 -0.89
C HIS A 61 2.93 -7.26 -0.93
N VAL A 62 1.73 -6.92 -1.40
CA VAL A 62 0.60 -7.83 -1.52
C VAL A 62 0.33 -8.07 -2.99
N LYS A 63 0.55 -9.32 -3.42
CA LYS A 63 0.32 -9.73 -4.80
C LYS A 63 -0.97 -10.55 -4.89
N SER A 64 -1.75 -10.32 -5.96
CA SER A 64 -2.94 -11.13 -6.23
C SER A 64 -2.58 -12.61 -6.35
N GLY A 65 -3.40 -13.46 -5.76
CA GLY A 65 -3.17 -14.91 -5.80
C GLY A 65 -2.40 -15.47 -4.62
N HIS A 66 -1.77 -14.63 -3.78
CA HIS A 66 -1.17 -15.11 -2.54
C HIS A 66 -2.26 -15.53 -1.55
N PRO A 67 -2.05 -16.60 -0.77
CA PRO A 67 -3.00 -16.98 0.26
C PRO A 67 -2.95 -16.04 1.45
N ASP A 68 -4.07 -15.97 2.19
CA ASP A 68 -4.15 -15.29 3.47
C ASP A 68 -3.76 -13.80 3.45
N LEU A 69 -4.08 -13.10 2.35
CA LEU A 69 -3.74 -11.67 2.22
C LEU A 69 -4.34 -10.84 3.36
N ARG A 70 -5.59 -11.14 3.74
CA ARG A 70 -6.26 -10.48 4.85
C ARG A 70 -5.46 -10.62 6.15
N CYS A 71 -5.05 -11.83 6.47
CA CYS A 71 -4.28 -12.11 7.68
C CYS A 71 -2.91 -11.45 7.65
N ARG A 72 -2.24 -11.51 6.50
CA ARG A 72 -0.91 -10.91 6.32
C ARG A 72 -0.97 -9.40 6.53
N LEU A 73 -1.98 -8.75 5.98
CA LEU A 73 -2.14 -7.32 6.13
C LEU A 73 -2.47 -6.93 7.57
N LYS A 74 -3.35 -7.68 8.23
CA LYS A 74 -3.67 -7.45 9.64
C LYS A 74 -2.44 -7.61 10.53
N GLU A 75 -1.65 -8.66 10.32
CA GLU A 75 -0.44 -8.89 11.08
C GLU A 75 0.58 -7.78 10.85
N PHE A 76 0.71 -7.33 9.60
CA PHE A 76 1.61 -6.22 9.26
C PHE A 76 1.26 -4.96 10.05
N VAL A 77 0.00 -4.59 10.07
CA VAL A 77 -0.49 -3.41 10.80
C VAL A 77 -0.27 -3.57 12.30
N ARG A 78 -0.61 -4.74 12.83
CA ARG A 78 -0.49 -5.00 14.27
C ARG A 78 0.95 -5.05 14.73
N ASN A 79 1.80 -5.81 14.03
CA ASN A 79 3.18 -6.01 14.44
C ASN A 79 4.02 -4.74 14.36
N ASN A 80 3.66 -3.83 13.46
CA ASN A 80 4.38 -2.57 13.28
C ASN A 80 3.66 -1.38 13.93
N LYS A 81 2.56 -1.62 14.63
CA LYS A 81 1.79 -0.60 15.33
C LYS A 81 1.41 0.56 14.42
N ILE A 82 0.91 0.24 13.24
CA ILE A 82 0.59 1.24 12.23
C ILE A 82 -0.73 1.91 12.54
N ASN A 83 -0.72 3.23 12.70
CA ASN A 83 -1.92 4.05 12.86
C ASN A 83 -2.36 4.61 11.52
N THR A 84 -1.41 5.04 10.68
CA THR A 84 -1.67 5.56 9.35
C THR A 84 -0.99 4.65 8.34
N LEU A 85 -1.80 4.02 7.48
CA LEU A 85 -1.32 3.09 6.46
C LEU A 85 -1.37 3.76 5.10
N ASN A 86 -0.23 3.79 4.42
CA ASN A 86 -0.14 4.24 3.04
C ASN A 86 -0.40 3.05 2.12
N VAL A 87 -1.37 3.19 1.22
CA VAL A 87 -1.74 2.14 0.27
C VAL A 87 -1.35 2.60 -1.13
N ALA A 88 -0.51 1.83 -1.80
CA ALA A 88 -0.04 2.12 -3.15
C ALA A 88 -0.34 0.96 -4.10
N GLY A 89 -0.51 1.28 -5.38
CA GLY A 89 -0.75 0.28 -6.41
C GLY A 89 -0.54 0.89 -7.79
N PRO A 90 -0.54 0.07 -8.85
CA PRO A 90 -0.42 0.58 -10.21
C PRO A 90 -1.63 1.42 -10.58
N ARG A 91 -1.50 2.22 -11.65
CA ARG A 91 -2.60 3.03 -12.15
C ARG A 91 -3.72 2.14 -12.67
N ALA A 92 -4.96 2.60 -12.55
CA ALA A 92 -6.11 1.91 -13.11
C ALA A 92 -6.01 1.78 -14.63
N SER A 93 -5.34 2.73 -15.30
CA SER A 93 -5.09 2.67 -16.74
C SER A 93 -4.13 1.54 -17.13
N GLU A 94 -3.22 1.16 -16.23
CA GLU A 94 -2.31 0.05 -16.43
C GLU A 94 -2.94 -1.28 -16.03
N ASP A 95 -3.75 -1.25 -14.96
CA ASP A 95 -4.37 -2.44 -14.38
C ASP A 95 -5.80 -2.08 -13.95
N PRO A 96 -6.80 -2.20 -14.85
CA PRO A 96 -8.17 -1.77 -14.54
C PRO A 96 -8.81 -2.48 -13.35
N ASN A 97 -8.35 -3.69 -13.02
CA ASN A 97 -8.90 -4.49 -11.93
C ASN A 97 -8.23 -4.23 -10.59
N ILE A 98 -7.23 -3.33 -10.54
CA ILE A 98 -6.44 -3.14 -9.33
C ILE A 98 -7.28 -2.58 -8.17
N TYR A 99 -8.17 -1.63 -8.43
CA TYR A 99 -8.98 -1.04 -7.37
C TYR A 99 -9.93 -2.04 -6.74
N GLN A 100 -10.52 -2.91 -7.54
CA GLN A 100 -11.40 -3.97 -7.02
C GLN A 100 -10.62 -4.90 -6.08
N PHE A 101 -9.41 -5.28 -6.48
CA PHE A 101 -8.54 -6.11 -5.67
C PHE A 101 -8.17 -5.41 -4.36
N VAL A 102 -7.74 -4.16 -4.43
CA VAL A 102 -7.36 -3.37 -3.26
C VAL A 102 -8.51 -3.25 -2.27
N PHE A 103 -9.68 -2.82 -2.75
CA PHE A 103 -10.84 -2.64 -1.89
C PHE A 103 -11.33 -3.95 -1.28
N LYS A 104 -11.28 -5.04 -2.04
CA LYS A 104 -11.67 -6.35 -1.54
C LYS A 104 -10.80 -6.79 -0.38
N VAL A 105 -9.47 -6.61 -0.50
CA VAL A 105 -8.53 -7.00 0.54
C VAL A 105 -8.66 -6.09 1.77
N LEU A 106 -8.74 -4.77 1.55
CA LEU A 106 -8.88 -3.81 2.65
C LEU A 106 -10.19 -4.03 3.41
N ASP A 107 -11.28 -4.25 2.69
CA ASP A 107 -12.57 -4.50 3.31
C ASP A 107 -12.55 -5.80 4.14
N ALA A 108 -11.95 -6.84 3.61
CA ALA A 108 -11.82 -8.11 4.32
C ALA A 108 -10.95 -7.99 5.56
N ALA A 109 -9.92 -7.14 5.53
CA ALA A 109 -9.00 -6.97 6.64
C ALA A 109 -9.52 -6.01 7.71
N PHE A 110 -10.14 -4.90 7.30
CA PHE A 110 -10.46 -3.79 8.20
C PHE A 110 -11.92 -3.31 8.14
N GLY A 111 -12.69 -3.83 7.20
CA GLY A 111 -14.08 -3.44 7.01
C GLY A 111 -15.05 -3.87 8.10
#